data_049cc70a7d0e3a18577418b5c97b295e
#
_entry.id   049cc70a7d0e3a18577418b5c97b295e
#
_cell.length_a   1.000
_cell.length_b   1.000
_cell.length_c   1.000
_cell.angle_alpha   90.00
_cell.angle_beta   90.00
_cell.angle_gamma   90.00
#
_symmetry.space_group_name_H-M   'P 1'
#
loop_
_entity.id
_entity.type
_entity.pdbx_description
1 polymer ?
#
loop_
_entity_poly.entity_id
_entity_poly.type
_entity_poly.pdbx_seq_one_letter_code
_entity_poly.pdbx_strand_id
1 'polypeptide(L)'
;MTEEERIFRGELFASEEPELVEKKRRAHRLSQKYNETFEDDAEVREAILRELLGELGEGVCMLGPVRFHYGCHTRVGNHCFMNFNFTVQDDALVTIGDHCNFGPNVTIVTPMHPMLPDERRGMVCDDGVERFLCYAKPVTIGHDCWFGANVVVCPGVTIGENCVIGAGSVVTCLLYTSPSPRD
;
A
#
# COMPACT_ATOMS: atom_id res chain seq x y z
N MET A 1 -4.86 -2.63 -24.07
CA MET A 1 -4.08 -2.39 -22.84
C MET A 1 -5.05 -1.85 -21.80
N THR A 2 -5.15 -2.52 -20.67
CA THR A 2 -6.01 -2.08 -19.58
C THR A 2 -5.35 -0.95 -18.77
N GLU A 3 -6.13 -0.23 -17.96
CA GLU A 3 -5.56 0.80 -17.07
C GLU A 3 -4.65 0.19 -16.00
N GLU A 4 -4.94 -1.02 -15.54
CA GLU A 4 -4.06 -1.75 -14.63
C GLU A 4 -2.71 -2.12 -15.26
N GLU A 5 -2.69 -2.51 -16.55
CA GLU A 5 -1.44 -2.72 -17.28
C GLU A 5 -0.63 -1.42 -17.39
N ARG A 6 -1.28 -0.26 -17.54
CA ARG A 6 -0.63 1.05 -17.51
C ARG A 6 0.00 1.35 -16.15
N ILE A 7 -0.73 1.08 -15.06
CA ILE A 7 -0.21 1.23 -13.70
C ILE A 7 1.11 0.46 -13.54
N PHE A 8 1.12 -0.81 -13.94
CA PHE A 8 2.30 -1.67 -13.75
C PHE A 8 3.48 -1.32 -14.68
N ARG A 9 3.22 -0.55 -15.73
CA ARG A 9 4.26 0.03 -16.59
C ARG A 9 4.74 1.41 -16.12
N GLY A 10 4.13 1.98 -15.09
CA GLY A 10 4.42 3.33 -14.59
C GLY A 10 3.95 4.43 -15.55
N GLU A 11 2.97 4.13 -16.41
CA GLU A 11 2.34 5.08 -17.32
C GLU A 11 1.18 5.83 -16.64
N LEU A 12 0.74 6.92 -17.27
CA LEU A 12 -0.49 7.60 -16.83
C LEU A 12 -1.70 6.68 -17.02
N PHE A 13 -2.58 6.64 -16.04
CA PHE A 13 -3.79 5.83 -16.03
C PHE A 13 -5.01 6.61 -15.52
N ALA A 14 -6.19 6.20 -15.94
CA ALA A 14 -7.46 6.76 -15.49
C ALA A 14 -8.01 5.91 -14.34
N SER A 15 -7.95 6.44 -13.11
CA SER A 15 -8.38 5.72 -11.89
C SER A 15 -9.89 5.50 -11.80
N GLU A 16 -10.67 6.13 -12.69
CA GLU A 16 -12.14 6.06 -12.71
C GLU A 16 -12.67 5.00 -13.70
N GLU A 17 -11.79 4.27 -14.38
CA GLU A 17 -12.22 3.18 -15.26
C GLU A 17 -12.99 2.11 -14.47
N PRO A 18 -14.08 1.56 -15.04
CA PRO A 18 -15.01 0.69 -14.31
C PRO A 18 -14.34 -0.51 -13.61
N GLU A 19 -13.33 -1.11 -14.23
CA GLU A 19 -12.60 -2.24 -13.66
C GLU A 19 -11.87 -1.85 -12.37
N LEU A 20 -11.14 -0.73 -12.39
CA LEU A 20 -10.42 -0.22 -11.22
C LEU A 20 -11.38 0.24 -10.13
N VAL A 21 -12.48 0.88 -10.51
CA VAL A 21 -13.53 1.29 -9.57
C VAL A 21 -14.13 0.09 -8.83
N GLU A 22 -14.39 -1.03 -9.53
CA GLU A 22 -14.94 -2.22 -8.87
C GLU A 22 -13.92 -2.90 -7.94
N LYS A 23 -12.65 -3.01 -8.34
CA LYS A 23 -11.57 -3.50 -7.46
C LYS A 23 -11.47 -2.65 -6.19
N LYS A 24 -11.50 -1.34 -6.32
CA LYS A 24 -11.49 -0.39 -5.20
C LYS A 24 -12.69 -0.58 -4.27
N ARG A 25 -13.90 -0.66 -4.82
CA ARG A 25 -15.11 -0.90 -4.02
C ARG A 25 -15.05 -2.22 -3.27
N ARG A 26 -14.57 -3.30 -3.92
CA ARG A 26 -14.36 -4.60 -3.28
C ARG A 26 -13.40 -4.48 -2.10
N ALA A 27 -12.25 -3.86 -2.28
CA ALA A 27 -11.25 -3.68 -1.23
C ALA A 27 -11.80 -2.86 -0.04
N HIS A 28 -12.54 -1.79 -0.32
CA HIS A 28 -13.16 -0.97 0.73
C HIS A 28 -14.19 -1.77 1.54
N ARG A 29 -15.03 -2.60 0.88
CA ARG A 29 -15.99 -3.47 1.57
C ARG A 29 -15.29 -4.53 2.44
N LEU A 30 -14.23 -5.16 1.92
CA LEU A 30 -13.46 -6.14 2.68
C LEU A 30 -12.71 -5.51 3.85
N SER A 31 -12.11 -4.34 3.66
CA SER A 31 -11.49 -3.59 4.76
C SER A 31 -12.52 -3.23 5.84
N GLN A 32 -13.72 -2.78 5.45
CA GLN A 32 -14.78 -2.51 6.41
C GLN A 32 -15.20 -3.79 7.16
N LYS A 33 -15.44 -4.88 6.43
CA LYS A 33 -15.80 -6.17 7.02
C LYS A 33 -14.75 -6.67 8.01
N TYR A 34 -13.45 -6.50 7.68
CA TYR A 34 -12.35 -6.81 8.58
C TYR A 34 -12.40 -5.95 9.86
N ASN A 35 -12.64 -4.67 9.72
CA ASN A 35 -12.66 -3.72 10.83
C ASN A 35 -13.88 -3.88 11.76
N GLU A 36 -14.88 -4.67 11.36
CA GLU A 36 -16.05 -5.04 12.18
C GLU A 36 -15.81 -6.34 12.98
N THR A 37 -14.65 -7.01 12.79
CA THR A 37 -14.26 -8.22 13.55
C THR A 37 -13.45 -7.87 14.80
N PHE A 38 -13.37 -8.80 15.74
CA PHE A 38 -12.54 -8.69 16.93
C PHE A 38 -11.28 -9.57 16.84
N GLU A 39 -10.28 -9.36 17.71
CA GLU A 39 -9.00 -10.07 17.67
C GLU A 39 -9.14 -11.58 17.90
N ASP A 40 -10.19 -12.04 18.56
CA ASP A 40 -10.51 -13.46 18.80
C ASP A 40 -11.18 -14.14 17.58
N ASP A 41 -11.60 -13.39 16.58
CA ASP A 41 -12.13 -13.90 15.30
C ASP A 41 -11.02 -14.30 14.31
N ALA A 42 -9.93 -14.92 14.75
CA ALA A 42 -8.70 -15.10 13.97
C ALA A 42 -8.91 -15.76 12.60
N GLU A 43 -9.71 -16.84 12.51
CA GLU A 43 -9.99 -17.54 11.26
C GLU A 43 -10.78 -16.67 10.26
N VAL A 44 -11.76 -15.90 10.77
CA VAL A 44 -12.56 -14.99 9.95
C VAL A 44 -11.69 -13.84 9.41
N ARG A 45 -10.84 -13.28 10.25
CA ARG A 45 -9.89 -12.22 9.89
C ARG A 45 -8.92 -12.68 8.82
N GLU A 46 -8.33 -13.87 9.00
CA GLU A 46 -7.43 -14.45 8.01
C GLU A 46 -8.14 -14.68 6.67
N ALA A 47 -9.34 -15.24 6.68
CA ALA A 47 -10.12 -15.47 5.46
C ALA A 47 -10.40 -14.16 4.71
N ILE A 48 -10.75 -13.08 5.43
CA ILE A 48 -10.98 -11.77 4.81
C ILE A 48 -9.68 -11.20 4.22
N LEU A 49 -8.55 -11.30 4.93
CA LEU A 49 -7.26 -10.81 4.42
C LEU A 49 -6.79 -11.59 3.19
N ARG A 50 -7.00 -12.91 3.15
CA ARG A 50 -6.69 -13.74 1.97
C ARG A 50 -7.55 -13.37 0.76
N GLU A 51 -8.78 -12.93 0.99
CA GLU A 51 -9.65 -12.42 -0.07
C GLU A 51 -9.25 -11.00 -0.50
N LEU A 52 -8.79 -10.16 0.43
CA LEU A 52 -8.47 -8.75 0.20
C LEU A 52 -7.13 -8.57 -0.51
N LEU A 53 -6.09 -9.27 -0.03
CA LEU A 53 -4.70 -9.05 -0.44
C LEU A 53 -4.33 -9.91 -1.67
N GLY A 54 -3.39 -9.40 -2.47
CA GLY A 54 -2.82 -10.14 -3.58
C GLY A 54 -2.04 -11.38 -3.13
N GLU A 55 -1.34 -11.26 -2.00
CA GLU A 55 -0.64 -12.36 -1.33
C GLU A 55 -0.60 -12.12 0.18
N LEU A 56 -0.85 -13.16 0.95
CA LEU A 56 -0.79 -13.14 2.41
C LEU A 56 0.04 -14.32 2.92
N GLY A 57 1.16 -14.03 3.58
CA GLY A 57 2.00 -15.01 4.25
C GLY A 57 1.35 -15.62 5.49
N GLU A 58 2.05 -16.55 6.12
CA GLU A 58 1.61 -17.20 7.36
C GLU A 58 1.89 -16.31 8.58
N GLY A 59 1.06 -16.42 9.60
CA GLY A 59 1.26 -15.75 10.89
C GLY A 59 1.19 -14.22 10.83
N VAL A 60 0.53 -13.64 9.84
CA VAL A 60 0.30 -12.20 9.74
C VAL A 60 -0.78 -11.77 10.71
N CYS A 61 -0.50 -10.74 11.50
CA CYS A 61 -1.42 -10.13 12.44
C CYS A 61 -1.62 -8.65 12.14
N MET A 62 -2.87 -8.23 11.94
CA MET A 62 -3.24 -6.82 11.78
C MET A 62 -4.26 -6.46 12.87
N LEU A 63 -3.99 -5.48 13.74
CA LEU A 63 -4.93 -5.12 14.81
C LEU A 63 -6.18 -4.43 14.28
N GLY A 64 -6.04 -3.60 13.27
CA GLY A 64 -7.12 -2.80 12.70
C GLY A 64 -7.37 -1.49 13.48
N PRO A 65 -8.19 -0.58 12.94
CA PRO A 65 -8.74 -0.67 11.59
C PRO A 65 -7.66 -0.63 10.51
N VAL A 66 -7.87 -1.38 9.43
CA VAL A 66 -7.01 -1.35 8.23
C VAL A 66 -7.71 -0.68 7.06
N ARG A 67 -6.94 -0.11 6.14
CA ARG A 67 -7.46 0.51 4.92
C ARG A 67 -6.59 0.15 3.74
N PHE A 68 -7.18 -0.48 2.73
CA PHE A 68 -6.53 -0.80 1.47
C PHE A 68 -7.30 -0.18 0.31
N HIS A 69 -6.59 0.39 -0.67
CA HIS A 69 -7.22 1.01 -1.84
C HIS A 69 -7.69 -0.05 -2.84
N TYR A 70 -6.80 -0.93 -3.26
CA TYR A 70 -7.15 -2.11 -4.08
C TYR A 70 -6.96 -3.43 -3.32
N GLY A 71 -6.02 -3.50 -2.38
CA GLY A 71 -5.65 -4.71 -1.63
C GLY A 71 -4.96 -5.75 -2.50
N CYS A 72 -5.51 -6.06 -3.66
CA CYS A 72 -4.96 -7.06 -4.58
C CYS A 72 -3.58 -6.71 -5.16
N HIS A 73 -3.12 -5.47 -5.02
CA HIS A 73 -1.77 -5.06 -5.38
C HIS A 73 -0.79 -5.10 -4.19
N THR A 74 -1.25 -5.50 -3.02
CA THR A 74 -0.41 -5.62 -1.82
C THR A 74 -0.06 -7.09 -1.56
N ARG A 75 1.21 -7.36 -1.34
CA ARG A 75 1.76 -8.65 -0.93
C ARG A 75 2.43 -8.51 0.41
N VAL A 76 2.08 -9.38 1.34
CA VAL A 76 2.61 -9.39 2.71
C VAL A 76 3.26 -10.73 2.99
N GLY A 77 4.52 -10.71 3.40
CA GLY A 77 5.29 -11.88 3.80
C GLY A 77 4.84 -12.48 5.13
N ASN A 78 5.60 -13.47 5.60
CA ASN A 78 5.27 -14.23 6.79
C ASN A 78 5.54 -13.45 8.07
N HIS A 79 4.79 -13.75 9.14
CA HIS A 79 5.00 -13.28 10.51
C HIS A 79 5.11 -11.76 10.64
N CYS A 80 4.37 -11.02 9.82
CA CYS A 80 4.30 -9.58 9.88
C CYS A 80 3.24 -9.10 10.88
N PHE A 81 3.53 -7.99 11.55
CA PHE A 81 2.61 -7.35 12.49
C PHE A 81 2.30 -5.92 12.05
N MET A 82 1.01 -5.60 11.93
CA MET A 82 0.50 -4.26 11.65
C MET A 82 -0.35 -3.77 12.80
N ASN A 83 0.05 -2.66 13.40
CA ASN A 83 -0.67 -2.01 14.48
C ASN A 83 -1.87 -1.21 13.96
N PHE A 84 -2.56 -0.46 14.83
CA PHE A 84 -3.77 0.30 14.52
C PHE A 84 -3.60 1.29 13.36
N ASN A 85 -4.67 1.44 12.56
CA ASN A 85 -4.76 2.39 11.44
C ASN A 85 -3.71 2.17 10.34
N PHE A 86 -3.35 0.92 10.08
CA PHE A 86 -2.48 0.62 8.95
C PHE A 86 -3.19 0.92 7.64
N THR A 87 -2.59 1.78 6.81
CA THR A 87 -3.20 2.26 5.57
C THR A 87 -2.28 2.03 4.39
N VAL A 88 -2.80 1.41 3.33
CA VAL A 88 -2.08 1.19 2.08
C VAL A 88 -2.90 1.72 0.91
N GLN A 89 -2.34 2.68 0.19
CA GLN A 89 -2.89 3.15 -1.07
C GLN A 89 -2.06 2.51 -2.19
N ASP A 90 -2.47 1.32 -2.59
CA ASP A 90 -1.76 0.39 -3.46
C ASP A 90 -2.23 0.48 -4.92
N ASP A 91 -2.14 1.65 -5.52
CA ASP A 91 -2.37 1.77 -6.97
C ASP A 91 -1.31 0.97 -7.75
N ALA A 92 -0.02 1.11 -7.42
CA ALA A 92 1.04 0.20 -7.86
C ALA A 92 1.33 -0.89 -6.79
N LEU A 93 2.17 -1.84 -7.14
CA LEU A 93 2.53 -2.95 -6.25
C LEU A 93 3.18 -2.46 -4.96
N VAL A 94 2.72 -3.01 -3.83
CA VAL A 94 3.34 -2.92 -2.52
C VAL A 94 3.79 -4.30 -2.11
N THR A 95 5.09 -4.49 -1.88
CA THR A 95 5.66 -5.76 -1.43
C THR A 95 6.31 -5.57 -0.07
N ILE A 96 5.88 -6.35 0.91
CA ILE A 96 6.39 -6.36 2.27
C ILE A 96 7.01 -7.73 2.53
N GLY A 97 8.28 -7.76 2.92
CA GLY A 97 9.01 -8.98 3.28
C GLY A 97 8.54 -9.58 4.60
N ASP A 98 9.19 -10.67 5.00
CA ASP A 98 8.86 -11.40 6.23
C ASP A 98 9.26 -10.63 7.49
N HIS A 99 8.64 -10.95 8.62
CA HIS A 99 8.99 -10.46 9.97
C HIS A 99 9.01 -8.94 10.13
N CYS A 100 8.24 -8.21 9.32
CA CYS A 100 8.12 -6.77 9.43
C CYS A 100 7.13 -6.36 10.52
N ASN A 101 7.49 -5.32 11.29
CA ASN A 101 6.66 -4.79 12.36
C ASN A 101 6.31 -3.33 12.09
N PHE A 102 5.02 -3.00 12.05
CA PHE A 102 4.53 -1.66 11.80
C PHE A 102 3.84 -1.10 13.04
N GLY A 103 4.31 0.05 13.51
CA GLY A 103 3.65 0.82 14.56
C GLY A 103 2.31 1.41 14.11
N PRO A 104 1.54 2.04 15.02
CA PRO A 104 0.25 2.62 14.67
C PRO A 104 0.38 3.79 13.68
N ASN A 105 -0.67 3.94 12.86
CA ASN A 105 -0.79 5.01 11.86
C ASN A 105 0.32 4.99 10.79
N VAL A 106 0.86 3.82 10.45
CA VAL A 106 1.76 3.72 9.30
C VAL A 106 0.95 3.76 8.01
N THR A 107 1.42 4.59 7.07
CA THR A 107 0.78 4.79 5.77
C THR A 107 1.78 4.53 4.65
N ILE A 108 1.41 3.68 3.70
CA ILE A 108 2.17 3.42 2.47
C ILE A 108 1.36 3.94 1.30
N VAL A 109 1.96 4.78 0.46
CA VAL A 109 1.29 5.36 -0.71
C VAL A 109 2.10 5.11 -1.97
N THR A 110 1.44 4.73 -3.04
CA THR A 110 2.05 4.48 -4.35
C THR A 110 1.61 5.48 -5.43
N PRO A 111 0.38 6.07 -5.40
CA PRO A 111 -0.09 6.99 -6.42
C PRO A 111 0.54 8.37 -6.32
N MET A 112 0.60 9.01 -7.47
CA MET A 112 1.08 10.37 -7.67
C MET A 112 0.18 11.08 -8.69
N HIS A 113 0.15 12.40 -8.62
CA HIS A 113 -0.52 13.24 -9.60
C HIS A 113 0.49 14.06 -10.40
N PRO A 114 0.16 14.48 -11.62
CA PRO A 114 0.99 15.41 -12.39
C PRO A 114 1.33 16.66 -11.59
N MET A 115 2.58 17.10 -11.68
CA MET A 115 3.06 18.26 -10.93
C MET A 115 2.51 19.58 -11.48
N LEU A 116 2.29 19.65 -12.79
CA LEU A 116 1.71 20.84 -13.41
C LEU A 116 0.20 20.93 -13.13
N PRO A 117 -0.30 22.09 -12.70
CA PRO A 117 -1.71 22.24 -12.33
C PRO A 117 -2.69 21.92 -13.48
N ASP A 118 -2.35 22.28 -14.69
CA ASP A 118 -3.24 22.06 -15.85
C ASP A 118 -3.35 20.56 -16.19
N GLU A 119 -2.24 19.82 -16.13
CA GLU A 119 -2.25 18.36 -16.29
C GLU A 119 -2.99 17.65 -15.15
N ARG A 120 -2.90 18.18 -13.92
CA ARG A 120 -3.55 17.59 -12.74
C ARG A 120 -5.07 17.82 -12.71
N ARG A 121 -5.58 18.88 -13.36
CA ARG A 121 -7.03 19.14 -13.43
C ARG A 121 -7.75 18.18 -14.37
N GLY A 122 -7.11 17.78 -15.43
CA GLY A 122 -7.62 16.86 -16.43
C GLY A 122 -6.78 16.92 -17.70
N MET A 123 -6.68 15.81 -18.40
CA MET A 123 -5.97 15.71 -19.66
C MET A 123 -6.90 15.15 -20.72
N VAL A 124 -6.89 15.77 -21.92
CA VAL A 124 -7.61 15.23 -23.06
C VAL A 124 -6.84 14.03 -23.61
N CYS A 125 -7.46 12.86 -23.58
CA CYS A 125 -6.90 11.61 -24.09
C CYS A 125 -7.06 11.50 -25.61
N ASP A 126 -6.42 10.49 -26.21
CA ASP A 126 -6.42 10.29 -27.68
C ASP A 126 -7.84 10.11 -28.28
N ASP A 127 -8.80 9.67 -27.47
CA ASP A 127 -10.21 9.52 -27.84
C ASP A 127 -11.02 10.84 -27.71
N GLY A 128 -10.36 11.95 -27.36
CA GLY A 128 -10.95 13.26 -27.20
C GLY A 128 -11.71 13.45 -25.86
N VAL A 129 -11.66 12.47 -24.95
CA VAL A 129 -12.31 12.55 -23.64
C VAL A 129 -11.32 13.09 -22.61
N GLU A 130 -11.75 14.09 -21.85
CA GLU A 130 -10.98 14.60 -20.71
C GLU A 130 -11.08 13.62 -19.54
N ARG A 131 -9.93 13.20 -18.99
CA ARG A 131 -9.82 12.31 -17.84
C ARG A 131 -8.86 12.88 -16.80
N PHE A 132 -9.18 12.57 -15.54
CA PHE A 132 -8.27 12.80 -14.44
C PHE A 132 -7.25 11.66 -14.40
N LEU A 133 -6.00 11.95 -14.77
CA LEU A 133 -4.94 10.96 -14.86
C LEU A 133 -4.02 10.99 -13.65
N CYS A 134 -3.58 9.80 -13.25
CA CYS A 134 -2.61 9.55 -12.20
C CYS A 134 -1.46 8.70 -12.74
N TYR A 135 -0.40 8.61 -12.00
CA TYR A 135 0.62 7.57 -12.17
C TYR A 135 1.00 7.02 -10.80
N ALA A 136 1.60 5.84 -10.76
CA ALA A 136 1.97 5.22 -9.51
C ALA A 136 3.35 4.59 -9.60
N LYS A 137 4.04 4.49 -8.45
CA LYS A 137 5.34 3.83 -8.34
C LYS A 137 5.29 2.79 -7.23
N PRO A 138 5.82 1.58 -7.48
CA PRO A 138 5.78 0.51 -6.49
C PRO A 138 6.61 0.85 -5.25
N VAL A 139 6.21 0.25 -4.12
CA VAL A 139 6.95 0.29 -2.87
C VAL A 139 7.39 -1.12 -2.51
N THR A 140 8.66 -1.26 -2.15
CA THR A 140 9.24 -2.54 -1.72
C THR A 140 9.87 -2.38 -0.34
N ILE A 141 9.53 -3.27 0.59
CA ILE A 141 10.06 -3.33 1.95
C ILE A 141 10.68 -4.71 2.14
N GLY A 142 11.96 -4.76 2.48
CA GLY A 142 12.69 -5.98 2.77
C GLY A 142 12.26 -6.64 4.08
N HIS A 143 12.89 -7.77 4.39
CA HIS A 143 12.61 -8.54 5.61
C HIS A 143 13.07 -7.82 6.88
N ASP A 144 12.50 -8.18 8.04
CA ASP A 144 12.95 -7.77 9.37
C ASP A 144 12.98 -6.25 9.61
N CYS A 145 12.09 -5.51 8.96
CA CYS A 145 11.99 -4.06 9.12
C CYS A 145 11.05 -3.67 10.27
N TRP A 146 11.43 -2.62 10.99
CA TRP A 146 10.59 -2.03 12.04
C TRP A 146 10.28 -0.57 11.75
N PHE A 147 8.98 -0.25 11.75
CA PHE A 147 8.45 1.09 11.54
C PHE A 147 7.84 1.61 12.85
N GLY A 148 8.33 2.74 13.32
CA GLY A 148 7.72 3.48 14.42
C GLY A 148 6.33 4.02 14.05
N ALA A 149 5.63 4.60 15.03
CA ALA A 149 4.32 5.19 14.81
C ALA A 149 4.34 6.39 13.85
N ASN A 150 3.24 6.60 13.10
CA ASN A 150 3.05 7.75 12.19
C ASN A 150 4.11 7.85 11.08
N VAL A 151 4.64 6.74 10.60
CA VAL A 151 5.55 6.72 9.45
C VAL A 151 4.75 6.76 8.15
N VAL A 152 5.23 7.56 7.20
CA VAL A 152 4.70 7.61 5.83
C VAL A 152 5.78 7.13 4.86
N VAL A 153 5.45 6.13 4.03
CA VAL A 153 6.31 5.65 2.94
C VAL A 153 5.76 6.17 1.61
N CYS A 154 6.59 6.96 0.91
CA CYS A 154 6.23 7.63 -0.33
C CYS A 154 6.36 6.72 -1.57
N PRO A 155 5.74 7.10 -2.70
CA PRO A 155 5.78 6.34 -3.94
C PRO A 155 7.20 6.08 -4.46
N GLY A 156 7.47 4.85 -4.91
CA GLY A 156 8.75 4.47 -5.50
C GLY A 156 9.86 4.17 -4.51
N VAL A 157 9.56 4.13 -3.21
CA VAL A 157 10.55 3.83 -2.17
C VAL A 157 10.86 2.35 -2.12
N THR A 158 12.14 2.03 -2.02
CA THR A 158 12.64 0.70 -1.66
C THR A 158 13.35 0.80 -0.32
N ILE A 159 12.93 -0.02 0.64
CA ILE A 159 13.56 -0.15 1.97
C ILE A 159 14.23 -1.53 2.01
N GLY A 160 15.52 -1.56 2.26
CA GLY A 160 16.29 -2.79 2.40
C GLY A 160 15.89 -3.59 3.64
N GLU A 161 16.51 -4.74 3.81
CA GLU A 161 16.29 -5.60 4.96
C GLU A 161 16.85 -4.99 6.26
N ASN A 162 16.29 -5.41 7.40
CA ASN A 162 16.75 -5.04 8.75
C ASN A 162 16.76 -3.52 9.03
N CYS A 163 15.92 -2.76 8.35
CA CYS A 163 15.82 -1.32 8.56
C CYS A 163 14.92 -0.96 9.75
N VAL A 164 15.35 0.04 10.52
CA VAL A 164 14.54 0.65 11.58
C VAL A 164 14.19 2.08 11.16
N ILE A 165 12.90 2.36 11.05
CA ILE A 165 12.37 3.66 10.67
C ILE A 165 11.76 4.32 11.91
N GLY A 166 12.35 5.43 12.35
CA GLY A 166 11.89 6.17 13.53
C GLY A 166 10.47 6.72 13.38
N ALA A 167 9.77 6.84 14.50
CA ALA A 167 8.42 7.38 14.53
C ALA A 167 8.34 8.79 13.90
N GLY A 168 7.25 9.07 13.17
CA GLY A 168 7.02 10.35 12.51
C GLY A 168 7.85 10.58 11.25
N SER A 169 8.62 9.59 10.78
CA SER A 169 9.44 9.74 9.56
C SER A 169 8.57 9.77 8.31
N VAL A 170 9.00 10.58 7.33
CA VAL A 170 8.51 10.51 5.95
C VAL A 170 9.64 9.98 5.08
N VAL A 171 9.48 8.76 4.58
CA VAL A 171 10.47 8.07 3.74
C VAL A 171 10.20 8.41 2.29
N THR A 172 11.11 9.18 1.67
CA THR A 172 10.96 9.71 0.31
C THR A 172 11.95 9.14 -0.70
N CYS A 173 12.92 8.36 -0.23
CA CYS A 173 13.98 7.80 -1.07
C CYS A 173 14.39 6.42 -0.57
N LEU A 174 15.26 5.78 -1.35
CA LEU A 174 15.85 4.48 -1.06
C LEU A 174 16.56 4.46 0.29
N LEU A 175 16.24 3.47 1.12
CA LEU A 175 16.95 3.17 2.36
C LEU A 175 17.61 1.79 2.23
N TYR A 176 18.92 1.76 2.44
CA TYR A 176 19.66 0.51 2.66
C TYR A 176 19.80 0.27 4.17
N THR A 177 20.13 -0.97 4.54
CA THR A 177 20.41 -1.34 5.93
C THR A 177 21.17 -0.23 6.64
N SER A 178 20.54 0.37 7.63
CA SER A 178 21.22 1.22 8.58
C SER A 178 21.62 0.34 9.77
N PRO A 179 22.91 0.04 9.98
CA PRO A 179 23.32 -0.27 11.32
C PRO A 179 22.99 0.98 12.12
N SER A 180 21.99 0.88 13.02
CA SER A 180 21.72 1.96 13.97
C SER A 180 23.04 2.27 14.67
N PRO A 181 23.55 3.50 14.60
CA PRO A 181 24.54 3.90 15.55
C PRO A 181 23.85 3.83 16.91
N ARG A 182 24.30 2.91 17.74
CA ARG A 182 23.99 3.01 19.17
C ARG A 182 24.77 4.19 19.69
N ASP A 183 24.09 5.25 19.87
CA ASP A 183 24.53 6.34 20.73
C ASP A 183 23.64 6.39 21.96
#